data_9b183d641c8486b8fb529f23b1182469
#
_entry.id   9b183d641c8486b8fb529f23b1182469
#
_cell.length_a   1.000
_cell.length_b   1.000
_cell.length_c   1.000
_cell.angle_alpha   90.00
_cell.angle_beta   90.00
_cell.angle_gamma   90.00
#
_symmetry.space_group_name_H-M   'P 1'
#
loop_
_entity.id
_entity.type
_entity.pdbx_description
1 polymer ?
#
loop_
_entity_poly.entity_id
_entity_poly.type
_entity_poly.pdbx_seq_one_letter_code
_entity_poly.pdbx_strand_id
1 'polypeptide(L)'
;MLDKRKRSKIRSSKFILGNSLYELKNLETGSVDMIFCDPPYFLQLNKELHRPDMSLVKGVKEKWDKFSSYSEYDKFSKTWLKECKRVLKQNGTIWIIGTYHNIYRLGFHLQNLKFWI
;
A
#
# COMPACT_ATOMS: atom_id res chain seq x y z
N MET A 1 6.82 -40.80 -10.93
CA MET A 1 6.47 -40.66 -9.50
C MET A 1 6.29 -39.19 -9.18
N LEU A 2 5.07 -38.73 -9.08
CA LEU A 2 4.77 -37.33 -8.80
C LEU A 2 5.08 -37.02 -7.35
N ASP A 3 6.08 -36.17 -7.13
CA ASP A 3 6.44 -35.62 -5.83
C ASP A 3 5.23 -34.94 -5.20
N LYS A 4 4.66 -35.54 -4.17
CA LYS A 4 3.61 -34.93 -3.36
C LYS A 4 4.25 -33.79 -2.56
N ARG A 5 4.41 -32.61 -3.18
CA ARG A 5 4.75 -31.39 -2.45
C ARG A 5 3.79 -31.25 -1.28
N LYS A 6 4.30 -31.43 -0.08
CA LYS A 6 3.56 -31.17 1.15
C LYS A 6 3.05 -29.73 1.06
N ARG A 7 1.76 -29.55 0.78
CA ARG A 7 1.10 -28.25 0.92
C ARG A 7 1.32 -27.83 2.36
N SER A 8 2.10 -26.78 2.56
CA SER A 8 2.20 -26.17 3.89
C SER A 8 0.79 -25.79 4.33
N LYS A 9 0.28 -26.41 5.39
CA LYS A 9 -0.99 -26.02 5.98
C LYS A 9 -0.84 -24.58 6.42
N ILE A 10 -1.65 -23.67 5.84
CA ILE A 10 -1.85 -22.32 6.41
C ILE A 10 -2.36 -22.55 7.83
N ARG A 11 -1.53 -22.27 8.83
CA ARG A 11 -1.83 -22.60 10.22
C ARG A 11 -2.87 -21.67 10.83
N SER A 12 -2.93 -20.41 10.37
CA SER A 12 -3.93 -19.42 10.81
C SER A 12 -3.95 -18.25 9.84
N SER A 13 -5.11 -17.57 9.78
CA SER A 13 -5.27 -16.27 9.15
C SER A 13 -6.03 -15.35 10.09
N LYS A 14 -5.72 -14.06 10.07
CA LYS A 14 -6.38 -13.04 10.88
C LYS A 14 -6.82 -11.89 9.98
N PHE A 15 -8.09 -11.49 10.12
CA PHE A 15 -8.63 -10.29 9.47
C PHE A 15 -8.78 -9.20 10.52
N ILE A 16 -8.30 -8.00 10.21
CA ILE A 16 -8.37 -6.84 11.10
C ILE A 16 -9.06 -5.73 10.33
N LEU A 17 -10.23 -5.30 10.81
CA LEU A 17 -10.91 -4.14 10.30
C LEU A 17 -10.50 -2.93 11.15
N GLY A 18 -9.85 -1.92 10.52
CA GLY A 18 -9.39 -0.75 11.25
C GLY A 18 -8.60 0.21 10.38
N ASN A 19 -8.14 1.29 10.98
CA ASN A 19 -7.23 2.20 10.34
C ASN A 19 -5.81 1.60 10.34
N SER A 20 -5.27 1.35 9.16
CA SER A 20 -3.96 0.70 8.98
C SER A 20 -2.82 1.44 9.70
N LEU A 21 -2.88 2.76 9.84
CA LEU A 21 -1.89 3.53 10.59
C LEU A 21 -1.84 3.16 12.08
N TYR A 22 -2.98 2.80 12.66
CA TYR A 22 -3.05 2.33 14.04
C TYR A 22 -2.75 0.85 14.16
N GLU A 23 -3.29 0.05 13.24
CA GLU A 23 -3.12 -1.41 13.30
C GLU A 23 -1.67 -1.85 13.03
N LEU A 24 -0.96 -1.17 12.14
CA LEU A 24 0.46 -1.43 11.90
C LEU A 24 1.31 -1.22 13.17
N LYS A 25 0.96 -0.25 14.02
CA LYS A 25 1.69 0.00 15.28
C LYS A 25 1.60 -1.16 16.28
N ASN A 26 0.54 -1.97 16.17
CA ASN A 26 0.34 -3.14 17.04
C ASN A 26 1.16 -4.36 16.58
N LEU A 27 1.79 -4.30 15.42
CA LEU A 27 2.66 -5.36 14.92
C LEU A 27 4.08 -5.20 15.46
N GLU A 28 4.74 -6.32 15.75
CA GLU A 28 6.12 -6.32 16.20
C GLU A 28 7.08 -5.87 15.09
N THR A 29 8.13 -5.18 15.48
CA THR A 29 9.23 -4.80 14.58
C THR A 29 9.90 -6.04 13.99
N GLY A 30 10.11 -6.06 12.66
CA GLY A 30 10.79 -7.16 12.00
C GLY A 30 10.04 -8.50 12.05
N SER A 31 8.71 -8.48 12.08
CA SER A 31 7.88 -9.69 12.20
C SER A 31 7.26 -10.14 10.88
N VAL A 32 7.25 -9.30 9.86
CA VAL A 32 6.52 -9.53 8.60
C VAL A 32 7.49 -9.90 7.48
N ASP A 33 7.21 -10.96 6.76
CA ASP A 33 8.03 -11.42 5.62
C ASP A 33 7.69 -10.69 4.33
N MET A 34 6.41 -10.38 4.11
CA MET A 34 5.94 -9.71 2.90
C MET A 34 4.75 -8.79 3.20
N ILE A 35 4.75 -7.63 2.56
CA ILE A 35 3.61 -6.72 2.55
C ILE A 35 3.13 -6.56 1.11
N PHE A 36 1.82 -6.69 0.91
CA PHE A 36 1.15 -6.31 -0.31
C PHE A 36 0.10 -5.25 0.04
N CYS A 37 0.21 -4.06 -0.51
CA CYS A 37 -0.67 -2.94 -0.15
C CYS A 37 -1.27 -2.23 -1.35
N ASP A 38 -2.52 -1.84 -1.15
CA ASP A 38 -3.32 -1.04 -2.07
C ASP A 38 -3.74 0.25 -1.32
N PRO A 39 -2.85 1.26 -1.27
CA PRO A 39 -3.09 2.48 -0.51
C PRO A 39 -4.06 3.42 -1.24
N PRO A 40 -4.58 4.46 -0.57
CA PRO A 40 -5.27 5.56 -1.23
C PRO A 40 -4.42 6.14 -2.38
N TYR A 41 -5.06 6.45 -3.50
CA TYR A 41 -4.39 6.96 -4.71
C TYR A 41 -4.38 8.47 -4.82
N PHE A 42 -5.16 9.15 -3.98
CA PHE A 42 -5.44 10.57 -4.13
C PHE A 42 -6.03 10.87 -5.52
N LEU A 43 -6.91 10.01 -5.97
CA LEU A 43 -7.54 10.09 -7.28
C LEU A 43 -8.73 11.05 -7.24
N GLN A 44 -8.47 12.33 -6.99
CA GLN A 44 -9.43 13.41 -7.03
C GLN A 44 -9.53 13.92 -8.48
N LEU A 45 -10.49 13.40 -9.22
CA LEU A 45 -10.74 13.85 -10.59
C LEU A 45 -11.58 15.13 -10.55
N ASN A 46 -10.96 16.25 -10.84
CA ASN A 46 -11.66 17.55 -11.01
C ASN A 46 -12.37 17.66 -12.37
N LYS A 47 -12.13 16.73 -13.28
CA LYS A 47 -12.71 16.66 -14.62
C LYS A 47 -13.09 15.21 -14.94
N GLU A 48 -14.06 15.05 -15.83
CA GLU A 48 -14.42 13.75 -16.37
C GLU A 48 -13.23 13.14 -17.11
N LEU A 49 -12.81 11.97 -16.67
CA LEU A 49 -11.79 11.17 -17.33
C LEU A 49 -12.47 9.97 -18.00
N HIS A 50 -12.21 9.79 -19.27
CA HIS A 50 -12.73 8.65 -20.02
C HIS A 50 -11.63 7.61 -20.28
N ARG A 51 -12.03 6.35 -20.27
CA ARG A 51 -11.17 5.26 -20.74
C ARG A 51 -11.07 5.29 -22.26
N PRO A 52 -10.14 4.54 -22.89
CA PRO A 52 -10.06 4.45 -24.35
C PRO A 52 -11.35 3.97 -25.01
N ASP A 53 -12.19 3.22 -24.30
CA ASP A 53 -13.52 2.75 -24.74
C ASP A 53 -14.63 3.79 -24.54
N MET A 54 -14.28 5.03 -24.21
CA MET A 54 -15.18 6.16 -23.91
C MET A 54 -16.02 6.00 -22.63
N SER A 55 -15.84 4.94 -21.86
CA SER A 55 -16.49 4.80 -20.56
C SER A 55 -15.93 5.79 -19.53
N LEU A 56 -16.81 6.34 -18.69
CA LEU A 56 -16.42 7.30 -17.65
C LEU A 56 -15.64 6.62 -16.52
N VAL A 57 -14.49 7.16 -16.16
CA VAL A 57 -13.79 6.77 -14.95
C VAL A 57 -14.47 7.46 -13.76
N LYS A 58 -15.12 6.66 -12.91
CA LYS A 58 -15.65 7.19 -11.65
C LYS A 58 -14.48 7.47 -10.72
N GLY A 59 -14.27 8.74 -10.36
CA GLY A 59 -13.32 9.11 -9.32
C GLY A 59 -13.73 8.54 -7.97
N VAL A 60 -12.76 8.28 -7.10
CA VAL A 60 -13.02 7.84 -5.73
C VAL A 60 -13.53 9.03 -4.94
N LYS A 61 -14.77 8.95 -4.45
CA LYS A 61 -15.41 9.99 -3.61
C LYS A 61 -15.28 9.71 -2.12
N GLU A 62 -14.65 8.60 -1.77
CA GLU A 62 -14.53 8.15 -0.38
C GLU A 62 -13.63 9.08 0.45
N LYS A 63 -14.00 9.27 1.72
CA LYS A 63 -13.28 10.18 2.63
C LYS A 63 -11.82 9.77 2.84
N TRP A 64 -11.53 8.48 2.81
CA TRP A 64 -10.18 7.94 3.01
C TRP A 64 -9.22 8.22 1.83
N ASP A 65 -9.73 8.56 0.63
CA ASP A 65 -8.93 8.97 -0.53
C ASP A 65 -8.90 10.50 -0.72
N LYS A 66 -9.45 11.27 0.22
CA LYS A 66 -9.46 12.73 0.17
C LYS A 66 -8.28 13.32 0.91
N PHE A 67 -7.49 14.09 0.20
CA PHE A 67 -6.40 14.89 0.74
C PHE A 67 -6.56 16.33 0.26
N SER A 68 -6.21 17.30 1.09
CA SER A 68 -6.31 18.72 0.75
C SER A 68 -5.20 19.16 -0.22
N SER A 69 -4.08 18.43 -0.23
CA SER A 69 -2.91 18.75 -1.04
C SER A 69 -2.01 17.52 -1.22
N TYR A 70 -1.10 17.60 -2.18
CA TYR A 70 -0.02 16.62 -2.31
C TYR A 70 0.91 16.58 -1.08
N SER A 71 1.08 17.70 -0.39
CA SER A 71 1.86 17.73 0.85
C SER A 71 1.22 16.88 1.94
N GLU A 72 -0.10 16.94 2.08
CA GLU A 72 -0.83 16.07 3.01
C GLU A 72 -0.75 14.60 2.61
N TYR A 73 -0.92 14.31 1.32
CA TYR A 73 -0.77 12.97 0.79
C TYR A 73 0.63 12.40 1.01
N ASP A 74 1.68 13.20 0.80
CA ASP A 74 3.07 12.81 1.01
C ASP A 74 3.34 12.52 2.49
N LYS A 75 2.83 13.35 3.39
CA LYS A 75 2.93 13.13 4.84
C LYS A 75 2.27 11.82 5.26
N PHE A 76 1.05 11.58 4.77
CA PHE A 76 0.33 10.33 4.99
C PHE A 76 1.14 9.14 4.45
N SER A 77 1.59 9.20 3.21
CA SER A 77 2.34 8.12 2.55
C SER A 77 3.63 7.80 3.27
N LYS A 78 4.40 8.81 3.64
CA LYS A 78 5.63 8.63 4.43
C LYS A 78 5.36 7.96 5.77
N THR A 79 4.23 8.28 6.41
CA THR A 79 3.88 7.75 7.74
C THR A 79 3.63 6.24 7.68
N TRP A 80 2.76 5.77 6.79
CA TRP A 80 2.49 4.34 6.71
C TRP A 80 3.65 3.54 6.12
N LEU A 81 4.40 4.10 5.16
CA LEU A 81 5.60 3.45 4.62
C LEU A 81 6.69 3.26 5.68
N LYS A 82 6.84 4.23 6.59
CA LYS A 82 7.76 4.10 7.73
C LYS A 82 7.38 2.94 8.64
N GLU A 83 6.09 2.76 8.92
CA GLU A 83 5.60 1.63 9.70
C GLU A 83 5.77 0.30 8.94
N CYS A 84 5.51 0.27 7.64
CA CYS A 84 5.81 -0.91 6.82
C CYS A 84 7.31 -1.27 6.90
N LYS A 85 8.19 -0.29 6.81
CA LYS A 85 9.63 -0.51 6.97
C LYS A 85 9.99 -1.11 8.32
N ARG A 86 9.37 -0.62 9.39
CA ARG A 86 9.60 -1.10 10.75
C ARG A 86 9.17 -2.55 10.95
N VAL A 87 7.98 -2.92 10.46
CA VAL A 87 7.44 -4.27 10.68
C VAL A 87 8.05 -5.33 9.75
N LEU A 88 8.57 -4.92 8.59
CA LEU A 88 9.26 -5.84 7.68
C LEU A 88 10.55 -6.36 8.28
N LYS A 89 10.78 -7.65 8.10
CA LYS A 89 12.10 -8.26 8.33
C LYS A 89 13.14 -7.65 7.40
N GLN A 90 14.42 -7.79 7.74
CA GLN A 90 15.52 -7.23 6.94
C GLN A 90 15.50 -7.73 5.49
N ASN A 91 15.12 -8.99 5.27
CA ASN A 91 14.96 -9.60 3.94
C ASN A 91 13.51 -9.65 3.46
N GLY A 92 12.61 -8.92 4.11
CA GLY A 92 11.20 -8.84 3.74
C GLY A 92 11.00 -7.98 2.49
N THR A 93 9.88 -8.21 1.82
CA THR A 93 9.52 -7.51 0.58
C THR A 93 8.23 -6.74 0.73
N ILE A 94 8.12 -5.63 -0.02
CA ILE A 94 6.89 -4.84 -0.11
C ILE A 94 6.47 -4.69 -1.57
N TRP A 95 5.19 -4.90 -1.82
CA TRP A 95 4.54 -4.68 -3.10
C TRP A 95 3.45 -3.63 -2.92
N ILE A 96 3.47 -2.61 -3.76
CA ILE A 96 2.52 -1.49 -3.65
C ILE A 96 1.82 -1.29 -4.99
N ILE A 97 0.49 -1.30 -4.96
CA ILE A 97 -0.32 -0.91 -6.11
C ILE A 97 -0.39 0.62 -6.13
N GLY A 98 -0.25 1.19 -7.30
CA GLY A 98 -0.37 2.63 -7.49
C GLY A 98 -0.89 2.97 -8.88
N THR A 99 -1.23 4.23 -9.06
CA THR A 99 -1.56 4.83 -10.35
C THR A 99 -0.44 5.76 -10.78
N TYR A 100 -0.47 6.23 -12.03
CA TYR A 100 0.49 7.21 -12.52
C TYR A 100 0.43 8.55 -11.74
N HIS A 101 -0.65 8.83 -11.01
CA HIS A 101 -0.79 10.02 -10.17
C HIS A 101 0.07 9.98 -8.90
N ASN A 102 0.30 8.80 -8.35
CA ASN A 102 0.91 8.65 -7.03
C ASN A 102 2.17 7.77 -7.01
N ILE A 103 2.38 6.91 -8.00
CA ILE A 103 3.44 5.90 -7.93
C ILE A 103 4.84 6.50 -7.82
N TYR A 104 5.12 7.60 -8.49
CA TYR A 104 6.41 8.26 -8.41
C TYR A 104 6.65 8.91 -7.04
N ARG A 105 5.59 9.41 -6.39
CA ARG A 105 5.68 9.94 -5.02
C ARG A 105 5.96 8.83 -4.01
N LEU A 106 5.27 7.70 -4.15
CA LEU A 106 5.52 6.52 -3.32
C LEU A 106 6.95 6.01 -3.51
N GLY A 107 7.43 5.92 -4.76
CA GLY A 107 8.81 5.56 -5.09
C GLY A 107 9.83 6.48 -4.43
N PHE A 108 9.62 7.78 -4.48
CA PHE A 108 10.47 8.77 -3.80
C PHE A 108 10.53 8.52 -2.28
N HIS A 109 9.40 8.26 -1.63
CA HIS A 109 9.37 7.97 -0.20
C HIS A 109 10.04 6.63 0.13
N LEU A 110 9.87 5.61 -0.70
CA LEU A 110 10.55 4.32 -0.54
C LEU A 110 12.08 4.49 -0.57
N GLN A 111 12.61 5.26 -1.54
CA GLN A 111 14.05 5.56 -1.62
C GLN A 111 14.54 6.29 -0.39
N ASN A 112 13.82 7.33 0.07
CA ASN A 112 14.19 8.08 1.27
C ASN A 112 14.19 7.22 2.53
N LEU A 113 13.31 6.24 2.60
CA LEU A 113 13.24 5.27 3.69
C LEU A 113 14.25 4.11 3.55
N LYS A 114 15.14 4.17 2.54
CA LYS A 114 16.16 3.15 2.29
C LYS A 114 15.58 1.76 1.97
N PHE A 115 14.50 1.71 1.24
CA PHE A 115 14.11 0.49 0.56
C PHE A 115 14.97 0.28 -0.70
N TRP A 116 15.23 -0.97 -1.03
CA TRP A 116 15.77 -1.35 -2.33
C TRP A 116 14.61 -1.44 -3.32
N ILE A 117 14.68 -0.73 -4.41
CA ILE A 117 13.69 -0.72 -5.49
C ILE A 117 14.36 -0.96 -6.84
#